data_5913804c56fad34ca878930e3a68935d
#
_entry.id   5913804c56fad34ca878930e3a68935d
#
_cell.length_a   1.000
_cell.length_b   1.000
_cell.length_c   1.000
_cell.angle_alpha   90.00
_cell.angle_beta   90.00
_cell.angle_gamma   90.00
#
_symmetry.space_group_name_H-M   'P 1'
#
loop_
_entity.id
_entity.type
_entity.pdbx_description
1 polymer ?
#
loop_
_entity_poly.entity_id
_entity_poly.type
_entity_poly.pdbx_seq_one_letter_code
_entity_poly.pdbx_strand_id
1 'polypeptide(L)'
;FAILLTLVCVFYLSFSFVTRHYAHKAKEFAKGDVKVEQDYLDSLSNEKVWFGNWTLKQCREMEISLGLDLKGGMNVILEVSVPDVIRALADNKPDENFNKALNEAAKQAVNSQDDIITLFVREYQKTAPGAKLSELFATQQLKDKVNQKSSDAEVEKVLRAEVKAAVENSYNVLRTRIDRFGVVQPNIQSLEDKMGRIMVELPGIKEPERVRKLLQGSANLEFWETYTAKEILPAMQSADSKLRAILSQETAADSTATNATADTIPAAKLAEATPAKKAVSVADSLAATLKGDAKDEKAGANMEEIKKQYPLLAVLQLNSSGQGPVIGYANYKDTADINRYLSMPEIQSELPKDLRLKWGVSPSEFDKKGQTFELYAIKSTERNGKAPLEGDVVTDAKDEFDQYSKPAVSMTMNSDGARRWAQLTKQNIGRSIAIVLDNYVYSAPNVNSEITGGRSQITGHFTPEQAKDLANVLKSGKMPAPAHIVQEDIVGPSLGQESINAGIFSFVVALILLMIYMCSMYGFIPGMVANCALFLNFFFTLGILSSFQAALTMSGIAGMVLSLGMAVDANVLIYERTKEELRAGKGVKKALACLLYTSPSPRDS
;
A
#
# COMPACT_ATOMS: atom_id res chain seq x y z
N PHE A 1 16.78 23.47 38.21
CA PHE A 1 16.09 23.27 36.92
C PHE A 1 17.10 23.04 35.77
N ALA A 2 18.03 23.97 35.52
CA ALA A 2 18.98 23.92 34.41
C ALA A 2 19.83 22.62 34.40
N ILE A 3 20.33 22.17 35.55
CA ILE A 3 21.12 20.95 35.68
C ILE A 3 20.26 19.73 35.28
N LEU A 4 19.02 19.65 35.76
CA LEU A 4 18.10 18.56 35.41
C LEU A 4 17.80 18.55 33.91
N LEU A 5 17.49 19.72 33.34
CA LEU A 5 17.25 19.86 31.90
C LEU A 5 18.48 19.45 31.08
N THR A 6 19.68 19.83 31.51
CA THR A 6 20.93 19.43 30.86
C THR A 6 21.10 17.92 30.86
N LEU A 7 20.84 17.25 31.98
CA LEU A 7 20.92 15.78 32.09
C LEU A 7 19.93 15.10 31.17
N VAL A 8 18.69 15.60 31.11
CA VAL A 8 17.66 15.09 30.19
C VAL A 8 18.09 15.26 28.74
N CYS A 9 18.57 16.43 28.36
CA CYS A 9 19.06 16.68 26.99
C CYS A 9 20.25 15.80 26.62
N VAL A 10 21.21 15.60 27.52
CA VAL A 10 22.35 14.69 27.31
C VAL A 10 21.86 13.27 27.10
N PHE A 11 20.91 12.82 27.92
CA PHE A 11 20.36 11.49 27.81
C PHE A 11 19.71 11.25 26.44
N TYR A 12 18.81 12.14 26.00
CA TYR A 12 18.14 11.97 24.69
C TYR A 12 19.09 12.11 23.51
N LEU A 13 20.01 13.06 23.53
CA LEU A 13 21.01 13.22 22.47
C LEU A 13 21.99 12.05 22.38
N SER A 14 22.20 11.31 23.48
CA SER A 14 23.08 10.15 23.49
C SER A 14 22.58 9.01 22.60
N PHE A 15 21.28 8.87 22.39
CA PHE A 15 20.72 7.87 21.47
C PHE A 15 21.19 8.10 20.03
N SER A 16 21.18 9.37 19.55
CA SER A 16 21.67 9.71 18.22
C SER A 16 23.17 9.44 18.04
N PHE A 17 23.94 9.52 19.12
CA PHE A 17 25.37 9.19 19.07
C PHE A 17 25.60 7.67 18.96
N VAL A 18 24.85 6.88 19.71
CA VAL A 18 24.92 5.41 19.68
C VAL A 18 24.49 4.87 18.30
N THR A 19 23.36 5.33 17.78
CA THR A 19 22.86 4.88 16.48
C THR A 19 23.82 5.24 15.35
N ARG A 20 24.41 6.44 15.39
CA ARG A 20 25.42 6.88 14.41
C ARG A 20 26.69 6.02 14.46
N HIS A 21 27.13 5.62 15.66
CA HIS A 21 28.27 4.73 15.82
C HIS A 21 28.05 3.37 15.17
N TYR A 22 26.88 2.75 15.43
CA TYR A 22 26.53 1.45 14.82
C TYR A 22 26.26 1.55 13.32
N ALA A 23 25.68 2.65 12.83
CA ALA A 23 25.53 2.91 11.40
C ALA A 23 26.89 3.03 10.67
N HIS A 24 27.89 3.66 11.32
CA HIS A 24 29.24 3.74 10.75
C HIS A 24 29.90 2.37 10.66
N LYS A 25 29.80 1.56 11.72
CA LYS A 25 30.29 0.16 11.71
C LYS A 25 29.61 -0.70 10.62
N ALA A 26 28.31 -0.53 10.43
CA ALA A 26 27.59 -1.24 9.40
C ALA A 26 28.08 -0.88 7.99
N LYS A 27 28.33 0.39 7.73
CA LYS A 27 28.90 0.87 6.46
C LYS A 27 30.31 0.33 6.21
N GLU A 28 31.15 0.29 7.23
CA GLU A 28 32.50 -0.30 7.13
C GLU A 28 32.43 -1.81 6.83
N PHE A 29 31.51 -2.52 7.49
CA PHE A 29 31.31 -3.96 7.27
C PHE A 29 30.77 -4.25 5.87
N ALA A 30 29.81 -3.47 5.40
CA ALA A 30 29.13 -3.64 4.13
C ALA A 30 29.95 -3.25 2.90
N LYS A 31 31.06 -2.51 3.05
CA LYS A 31 31.95 -2.06 1.96
C LYS A 31 31.19 -1.45 0.76
N GLY A 32 30.03 -0.85 0.98
CA GLY A 32 29.20 -0.22 -0.04
C GLY A 32 28.00 -1.05 -0.53
N ASP A 33 27.85 -2.28 -0.08
CA ASP A 33 26.65 -3.08 -0.36
C ASP A 33 25.53 -2.73 0.64
N VAL A 34 24.46 -2.13 0.10
CA VAL A 34 23.32 -1.63 0.90
C VAL A 34 22.53 -2.76 1.57
N LYS A 35 22.47 -3.95 0.93
CA LYS A 35 21.77 -5.11 1.52
C LYS A 35 22.53 -5.64 2.73
N VAL A 36 23.84 -5.81 2.60
CA VAL A 36 24.70 -6.28 3.69
C VAL A 36 24.69 -5.29 4.86
N GLU A 37 24.62 -3.98 4.59
CA GLU A 37 24.47 -2.94 5.63
C GLU A 37 23.17 -3.12 6.41
N GLN A 38 22.05 -3.34 5.70
CA GLN A 38 20.74 -3.54 6.33
C GLN A 38 20.69 -4.84 7.12
N ASP A 39 21.13 -5.95 6.56
CA ASP A 39 21.15 -7.26 7.24
C ASP A 39 22.00 -7.22 8.53
N TYR A 40 23.14 -6.51 8.50
CA TYR A 40 23.98 -6.31 9.68
C TYR A 40 23.25 -5.49 10.77
N LEU A 41 22.57 -4.42 10.39
CA LEU A 41 21.82 -3.59 11.32
C LEU A 41 20.56 -4.29 11.87
N ASP A 42 19.93 -5.13 11.07
CA ASP A 42 18.78 -5.95 11.48
C ASP A 42 19.20 -7.07 12.43
N SER A 43 20.35 -7.70 12.22
CA SER A 43 20.91 -8.69 13.13
C SER A 43 21.18 -8.13 14.54
N LEU A 44 21.59 -6.86 14.62
CA LEU A 44 21.87 -6.14 15.86
C LEU A 44 20.62 -5.48 16.47
N SER A 45 19.49 -5.45 15.77
CA SER A 45 18.30 -4.68 16.16
C SER A 45 17.79 -5.02 17.57
N ASN A 46 17.89 -6.28 17.98
CA ASN A 46 17.46 -6.78 19.29
C ASN A 46 18.59 -6.84 20.31
N GLU A 47 19.82 -6.53 19.95
CA GLU A 47 20.92 -6.51 20.89
C GLU A 47 20.88 -5.26 21.78
N LYS A 48 21.25 -5.44 23.05
CA LYS A 48 21.32 -4.36 24.03
C LYS A 48 22.61 -3.58 23.86
N VAL A 49 22.50 -2.35 23.35
CA VAL A 49 23.64 -1.54 22.94
C VAL A 49 23.90 -0.32 23.83
N TRP A 50 22.93 0.09 24.68
CA TRP A 50 23.04 1.30 25.50
C TRP A 50 22.53 1.08 26.92
N PHE A 51 23.31 1.51 27.94
CA PHE A 51 23.05 1.35 29.38
C PHE A 51 22.51 -0.05 29.78
N GLY A 52 22.92 -1.10 29.07
CA GLY A 52 22.59 -2.49 29.35
C GLY A 52 21.13 -2.91 29.09
N ASN A 53 20.19 -2.00 28.89
CA ASN A 53 18.77 -2.30 28.75
C ASN A 53 18.13 -1.86 27.42
N TRP A 54 18.75 -0.90 26.72
CA TRP A 54 18.21 -0.37 25.48
C TRP A 54 18.75 -1.13 24.27
N THR A 55 17.82 -1.65 23.44
CA THR A 55 18.17 -2.31 22.18
C THR A 55 18.49 -1.29 21.08
N LEU A 56 19.21 -1.69 20.03
CA LEU A 56 19.51 -0.81 18.89
C LEU A 56 18.22 -0.28 18.23
N LYS A 57 17.18 -1.11 18.18
CA LYS A 57 15.85 -0.71 17.68
C LYS A 57 15.26 0.41 18.52
N GLN A 58 15.25 0.27 19.84
CA GLN A 58 14.74 1.30 20.74
C GLN A 58 15.58 2.59 20.69
N CYS A 59 16.91 2.48 20.54
CA CYS A 59 17.77 3.65 20.35
C CYS A 59 17.43 4.40 19.05
N ARG A 60 17.11 3.69 17.98
CA ARG A 60 16.68 4.29 16.71
C ARG A 60 15.31 4.97 16.81
N GLU A 61 14.39 4.42 17.59
CA GLU A 61 13.08 5.03 17.83
C GLU A 61 13.19 6.34 18.63
N MET A 62 14.23 6.49 19.47
CA MET A 62 14.48 7.67 20.30
C MET A 62 15.48 8.67 19.69
N GLU A 63 16.07 8.34 18.55
CA GLU A 63 16.97 9.22 17.79
C GLU A 63 16.21 10.44 17.27
N ILE A 64 16.93 11.55 17.00
CA ILE A 64 16.35 12.70 16.30
C ILE A 64 15.92 12.25 14.90
N SER A 65 14.62 12.32 14.65
CA SER A 65 14.01 12.04 13.36
C SER A 65 14.41 13.10 12.34
N LEU A 66 14.80 12.68 11.13
CA LEU A 66 14.99 13.59 10.00
C LEU A 66 13.75 13.54 9.11
N GLY A 67 13.20 14.70 8.78
CA GLY A 67 12.05 14.81 7.88
C GLY A 67 12.34 14.36 6.45
N LEU A 68 11.30 14.23 5.65
CA LEU A 68 11.38 13.84 4.23
C LEU A 68 12.33 14.73 3.43
N ASP A 69 12.31 16.04 3.69
CA ASP A 69 13.14 17.03 3.00
C ASP A 69 14.66 16.77 3.17
N LEU A 70 15.05 16.16 4.29
CA LEU A 70 16.44 15.90 4.63
C LEU A 70 16.87 14.47 4.32
N LYS A 71 16.02 13.47 4.60
CA LYS A 71 16.39 12.06 4.45
C LYS A 71 15.96 11.49 3.09
N GLY A 72 15.12 12.22 2.36
CA GLY A 72 14.38 11.69 1.24
C GLY A 72 13.32 10.71 1.71
N GLY A 73 12.57 10.14 0.81
CA GLY A 73 11.52 9.17 1.12
C GLY A 73 10.25 9.42 0.35
N MET A 74 9.13 9.02 0.91
CA MET A 74 7.83 9.03 0.27
C MET A 74 6.77 9.60 1.22
N ASN A 75 5.97 10.54 0.73
CA ASN A 75 4.75 11.01 1.38
C ASN A 75 3.56 10.53 0.56
N VAL A 76 2.60 9.90 1.21
CA VAL A 76 1.42 9.33 0.56
C VAL A 76 0.18 9.75 1.31
N ILE A 77 -0.80 10.28 0.60
CA ILE A 77 -2.15 10.46 1.11
C ILE A 77 -3.00 9.32 0.59
N LEU A 78 -3.45 8.49 1.53
CA LEU A 78 -4.37 7.38 1.29
C LEU A 78 -5.80 7.82 1.59
N GLU A 79 -6.74 7.37 0.78
CA GLU A 79 -8.17 7.53 1.04
C GLU A 79 -8.82 6.15 1.12
N VAL A 80 -9.37 5.82 2.28
CA VAL A 80 -10.15 4.59 2.48
C VAL A 80 -11.47 4.75 1.75
N SER A 81 -11.82 3.78 0.92
CA SER A 81 -13.04 3.81 0.11
C SER A 81 -14.29 3.72 0.98
N VAL A 82 -14.84 4.86 1.39
CA VAL A 82 -16.12 4.93 2.13
C VAL A 82 -17.26 4.27 1.36
N PRO A 83 -17.38 4.41 0.01
CA PRO A 83 -18.39 3.67 -0.75
C PRO A 83 -18.30 2.16 -0.58
N ASP A 84 -17.10 1.60 -0.51
CA ASP A 84 -16.92 0.16 -0.35
C ASP A 84 -17.24 -0.30 1.08
N VAL A 85 -16.98 0.55 2.09
CA VAL A 85 -17.46 0.32 3.45
C VAL A 85 -18.99 0.23 3.46
N ILE A 86 -19.68 1.19 2.84
CA ILE A 86 -21.15 1.22 2.79
C ILE A 86 -21.70 -0.02 2.05
N ARG A 87 -21.06 -0.46 0.95
CA ARG A 87 -21.41 -1.70 0.25
C ARG A 87 -21.25 -2.93 1.14
N ALA A 88 -20.13 -3.01 1.86
CA ALA A 88 -19.87 -4.11 2.77
C ALA A 88 -20.92 -4.17 3.91
N LEU A 89 -21.31 -3.03 4.47
CA LEU A 89 -22.35 -2.94 5.50
C LEU A 89 -23.73 -3.34 4.98
N ALA A 90 -24.02 -3.15 3.68
CA ALA A 90 -25.20 -3.63 3.00
C ALA A 90 -25.13 -5.11 2.56
N ASP A 91 -24.10 -5.86 3.01
CA ASP A 91 -23.81 -7.26 2.64
C ASP A 91 -23.68 -7.46 1.13
N ASN A 92 -23.13 -6.46 0.42
CA ASN A 92 -22.94 -6.46 -1.04
C ASN A 92 -24.22 -6.82 -1.83
N LYS A 93 -25.38 -6.38 -1.36
CA LYS A 93 -26.66 -6.64 -2.04
C LYS A 93 -26.62 -6.12 -3.49
N PRO A 94 -27.07 -6.91 -4.47
CA PRO A 94 -27.11 -6.50 -5.87
C PRO A 94 -28.34 -5.63 -6.18
N ASP A 95 -28.49 -4.51 -5.46
CA ASP A 95 -29.57 -3.52 -5.72
C ASP A 95 -29.04 -2.45 -6.67
N GLU A 96 -29.69 -2.34 -7.83
CA GLU A 96 -29.30 -1.38 -8.89
C GLU A 96 -29.45 0.06 -8.44
N ASN A 97 -30.53 0.38 -7.69
CA ASN A 97 -30.80 1.73 -7.18
C ASN A 97 -29.78 2.13 -6.12
N PHE A 98 -29.44 1.20 -5.22
CA PHE A 98 -28.39 1.39 -4.23
C PHE A 98 -27.04 1.68 -4.89
N ASN A 99 -26.63 0.85 -5.86
CA ASN A 99 -25.35 1.02 -6.55
C ASN A 99 -25.31 2.31 -7.38
N LYS A 100 -26.39 2.67 -8.05
CA LYS A 100 -26.52 3.95 -8.77
C LYS A 100 -26.37 5.13 -7.84
N ALA A 101 -27.13 5.16 -6.75
CA ALA A 101 -27.10 6.25 -5.76
C ALA A 101 -25.70 6.40 -5.13
N LEU A 102 -25.06 5.27 -4.79
CA LEU A 102 -23.73 5.28 -4.18
C LEU A 102 -22.64 5.76 -5.15
N ASN A 103 -22.71 5.33 -6.40
CA ASN A 103 -21.75 5.78 -7.43
C ASN A 103 -21.93 7.27 -7.76
N GLU A 104 -23.17 7.77 -7.78
CA GLU A 104 -23.42 9.18 -8.04
C GLU A 104 -23.00 10.05 -6.84
N ALA A 105 -23.25 9.59 -5.61
CA ALA A 105 -22.76 10.23 -4.40
C ALA A 105 -21.21 10.29 -4.39
N ALA A 106 -20.53 9.23 -4.80
CA ALA A 106 -19.08 9.18 -4.89
C ALA A 106 -18.52 10.21 -5.90
N LYS A 107 -19.18 10.36 -7.07
CA LYS A 107 -18.80 11.39 -8.04
C LYS A 107 -19.00 12.81 -7.51
N GLN A 108 -20.11 13.06 -6.83
CA GLN A 108 -20.41 14.38 -6.25
C GLN A 108 -19.47 14.73 -5.10
N ALA A 109 -19.05 13.76 -4.30
CA ALA A 109 -18.11 13.94 -3.18
C ALA A 109 -16.74 14.47 -3.60
N VAL A 110 -16.34 14.29 -4.86
CA VAL A 110 -15.08 14.85 -5.39
C VAL A 110 -15.11 16.38 -5.39
N ASN A 111 -16.25 16.99 -5.73
CA ASN A 111 -16.42 18.43 -5.87
C ASN A 111 -17.26 19.09 -4.76
N SER A 112 -17.74 18.32 -3.79
CA SER A 112 -18.58 18.81 -2.68
C SER A 112 -17.81 18.81 -1.38
N GLN A 113 -18.19 19.73 -0.47
CA GLN A 113 -17.77 19.70 0.94
C GLN A 113 -18.68 18.82 1.80
N ASP A 114 -19.83 18.37 1.24
CA ASP A 114 -20.74 17.49 1.94
C ASP A 114 -20.11 16.10 2.13
N ASP A 115 -20.40 15.50 3.26
CA ASP A 115 -20.02 14.12 3.59
C ASP A 115 -20.71 13.13 2.64
N ILE A 116 -19.97 12.12 2.20
CA ILE A 116 -20.43 11.10 1.24
C ILE A 116 -21.67 10.34 1.72
N ILE A 117 -21.87 10.18 3.04
CA ILE A 117 -23.04 9.51 3.59
C ILE A 117 -24.28 10.38 3.39
N THR A 118 -24.16 11.69 3.63
CA THR A 118 -25.24 12.67 3.35
C THR A 118 -25.59 12.70 1.87
N LEU A 119 -24.58 12.71 0.99
CA LEU A 119 -24.77 12.67 -0.45
C LEU A 119 -25.46 11.38 -0.87
N PHE A 120 -25.04 10.23 -0.33
CA PHE A 120 -25.64 8.92 -0.62
C PHE A 120 -27.11 8.87 -0.20
N VAL A 121 -27.43 9.30 1.01
CA VAL A 121 -28.83 9.30 1.49
C VAL A 121 -29.71 10.16 0.59
N ARG A 122 -29.23 11.35 0.22
CA ARG A 122 -29.93 12.27 -0.69
C ARG A 122 -30.16 11.66 -2.08
N GLU A 123 -29.13 11.06 -2.67
CA GLU A 123 -29.24 10.43 -3.99
C GLU A 123 -30.07 9.14 -3.98
N TYR A 124 -30.01 8.38 -2.89
CA TYR A 124 -30.85 7.19 -2.75
C TYR A 124 -32.35 7.56 -2.64
N GLN A 125 -32.70 8.59 -1.89
CA GLN A 125 -34.08 9.09 -1.80
C GLN A 125 -34.60 9.64 -3.14
N LYS A 126 -33.71 10.19 -4.01
CA LYS A 126 -34.08 10.59 -5.38
C LYS A 126 -34.29 9.40 -6.31
N THR A 127 -33.40 8.38 -6.20
CA THR A 127 -33.40 7.23 -7.12
C THR A 127 -34.53 6.24 -6.77
N ALA A 128 -34.86 6.09 -5.49
CA ALA A 128 -35.89 5.20 -4.99
C ALA A 128 -36.83 5.93 -4.01
N PRO A 129 -37.74 6.78 -4.49
CA PRO A 129 -38.66 7.53 -3.63
C PRO A 129 -39.55 6.60 -2.80
N GLY A 130 -39.49 6.72 -1.46
CA GLY A 130 -40.28 5.92 -0.53
C GLY A 130 -39.63 4.61 -0.06
N ALA A 131 -38.48 4.23 -0.58
CA ALA A 131 -37.69 3.10 -0.06
C ALA A 131 -37.00 3.49 1.25
N LYS A 132 -37.03 2.60 2.24
CA LYS A 132 -36.40 2.84 3.55
C LYS A 132 -34.96 2.34 3.56
N LEU A 133 -34.04 3.14 4.10
CA LEU A 133 -32.65 2.72 4.31
C LEU A 133 -32.53 1.47 5.20
N SER A 134 -33.47 1.30 6.14
CA SER A 134 -33.49 0.11 7.00
C SER A 134 -33.63 -1.22 6.26
N GLU A 135 -34.24 -1.26 5.07
CA GLU A 135 -34.35 -2.47 4.24
C GLU A 135 -33.00 -2.90 3.65
N LEU A 136 -32.13 -1.93 3.38
CA LEU A 136 -30.77 -2.18 2.89
C LEU A 136 -29.82 -2.62 4.00
N PHE A 137 -29.90 -1.94 5.15
CA PHE A 137 -28.91 -2.08 6.22
C PHE A 137 -29.35 -2.93 7.42
N ALA A 138 -30.55 -3.56 7.38
CA ALA A 138 -30.92 -4.60 8.35
C ALA A 138 -30.18 -5.93 8.04
N THR A 139 -28.84 -5.87 8.07
CA THR A 139 -27.94 -7.00 7.81
C THR A 139 -27.59 -7.74 9.10
N GLN A 140 -27.02 -8.94 8.99
CA GLN A 140 -26.56 -9.72 10.15
C GLN A 140 -25.52 -8.93 10.99
N GLN A 141 -24.68 -8.13 10.34
CA GLN A 141 -23.65 -7.32 10.99
C GLN A 141 -24.23 -6.15 11.81
N LEU A 142 -25.35 -5.58 11.36
CA LEU A 142 -25.98 -4.43 11.99
C LEU A 142 -27.26 -4.79 12.79
N LYS A 143 -27.53 -6.08 13.01
CA LYS A 143 -28.75 -6.61 13.63
C LYS A 143 -29.10 -5.98 14.98
N ASP A 144 -28.06 -5.68 15.78
CA ASP A 144 -28.24 -5.08 17.11
C ASP A 144 -28.42 -3.56 17.07
N LYS A 145 -28.12 -2.91 15.95
CA LYS A 145 -28.11 -1.44 15.78
C LYS A 145 -29.19 -0.93 14.82
N VAL A 146 -29.57 -1.72 13.82
CA VAL A 146 -30.56 -1.37 12.79
C VAL A 146 -31.62 -2.45 12.68
N ASN A 147 -32.87 -2.07 12.88
CA ASN A 147 -34.05 -2.90 12.71
C ASN A 147 -34.87 -2.43 11.51
N GLN A 148 -35.73 -3.29 10.94
CA GLN A 148 -36.62 -2.93 9.83
C GLN A 148 -37.54 -1.73 10.13
N LYS A 149 -37.73 -1.37 11.41
CA LYS A 149 -38.55 -0.24 11.86
C LYS A 149 -37.72 1.04 12.11
N SER A 150 -36.40 0.97 12.02
CA SER A 150 -35.54 2.12 12.24
C SER A 150 -35.78 3.22 11.20
N SER A 151 -35.75 4.44 11.64
CA SER A 151 -35.87 5.62 10.78
C SER A 151 -34.60 5.84 9.95
N ASP A 152 -34.72 6.50 8.81
CA ASP A 152 -33.56 6.80 7.94
C ASP A 152 -32.50 7.63 8.69
N ALA A 153 -32.90 8.55 9.58
CA ALA A 153 -31.97 9.33 10.40
C ALA A 153 -31.20 8.47 11.42
N GLU A 154 -31.84 7.44 11.99
CA GLU A 154 -31.15 6.49 12.88
C GLU A 154 -30.16 5.62 12.09
N VAL A 155 -30.56 5.14 10.91
CA VAL A 155 -29.68 4.38 10.02
C VAL A 155 -28.47 5.21 9.59
N GLU A 156 -28.67 6.47 9.20
CA GLU A 156 -27.59 7.40 8.85
C GLU A 156 -26.61 7.59 10.00
N LYS A 157 -27.11 7.77 11.23
CA LYS A 157 -26.25 7.90 12.42
C LYS A 157 -25.42 6.64 12.68
N VAL A 158 -26.02 5.46 12.51
CA VAL A 158 -25.31 4.18 12.64
C VAL A 158 -24.27 4.03 11.53
N LEU A 159 -24.60 4.36 10.29
CA LEU A 159 -23.65 4.31 9.18
C LEU A 159 -22.44 5.20 9.41
N ARG A 160 -22.65 6.44 9.93
CA ARG A 160 -21.54 7.34 10.27
C ARG A 160 -20.61 6.74 11.33
N ALA A 161 -21.20 6.12 12.36
CA ALA A 161 -20.43 5.47 13.42
C ALA A 161 -19.62 4.27 12.89
N GLU A 162 -20.24 3.42 12.04
CA GLU A 162 -19.59 2.26 11.46
C GLU A 162 -18.49 2.64 10.45
N VAL A 163 -18.73 3.63 9.61
CA VAL A 163 -17.72 4.14 8.67
C VAL A 163 -16.53 4.74 9.44
N LYS A 164 -16.79 5.51 10.50
CA LYS A 164 -15.71 6.03 11.34
C LYS A 164 -14.90 4.91 11.97
N ALA A 165 -15.56 3.89 12.51
CA ALA A 165 -14.87 2.71 13.08
C ALA A 165 -14.09 1.93 12.02
N ALA A 166 -14.60 1.80 10.79
CA ALA A 166 -13.89 1.16 9.69
C ALA A 166 -12.64 1.95 9.27
N VAL A 167 -12.70 3.28 9.23
CA VAL A 167 -11.54 4.15 8.95
C VAL A 167 -10.49 4.03 10.04
N GLU A 168 -10.90 4.06 11.32
CA GLU A 168 -9.99 3.86 12.46
C GLU A 168 -9.32 2.48 12.43
N ASN A 169 -10.07 1.44 12.08
CA ASN A 169 -9.51 0.10 11.94
C ASN A 169 -8.51 0.05 10.77
N SER A 170 -8.84 0.65 9.62
CA SER A 170 -7.91 0.76 8.49
C SER A 170 -6.63 1.50 8.85
N TYR A 171 -6.73 2.59 9.62
CA TYR A 171 -5.58 3.31 10.16
C TYR A 171 -4.68 2.40 11.03
N ASN A 172 -5.26 1.62 11.94
CA ASN A 172 -4.52 0.70 12.81
C ASN A 172 -3.84 -0.43 12.02
N VAL A 173 -4.53 -0.97 11.00
CA VAL A 173 -3.96 -1.97 10.10
C VAL A 173 -2.78 -1.39 9.31
N LEU A 174 -2.93 -0.20 8.71
CA LEU A 174 -1.86 0.48 7.99
C LEU A 174 -0.66 0.77 8.89
N ARG A 175 -0.89 1.29 10.09
CA ARG A 175 0.16 1.52 11.08
C ARG A 175 0.92 0.23 11.39
N THR A 176 0.20 -0.86 11.67
CA THR A 176 0.81 -2.16 11.96
C THR A 176 1.65 -2.68 10.79
N ARG A 177 1.19 -2.47 9.54
CA ARG A 177 1.95 -2.87 8.34
C ARG A 177 3.24 -2.07 8.20
N ILE A 178 3.16 -0.76 8.37
CA ILE A 178 4.30 0.15 8.25
C ILE A 178 5.34 -0.14 9.34
N ASP A 179 4.92 -0.34 10.59
CA ASP A 179 5.80 -0.68 11.70
C ASP A 179 6.57 -1.99 11.45
N ARG A 180 5.94 -2.97 10.80
CA ARG A 180 6.56 -4.25 10.44
C ARG A 180 7.42 -4.21 9.20
N PHE A 181 7.18 -3.25 8.32
CA PHE A 181 8.00 -3.05 7.14
C PHE A 181 9.41 -2.54 7.49
N GLY A 182 9.61 -2.09 8.73
CA GLY A 182 10.91 -1.66 9.23
C GLY A 182 11.28 -0.23 8.87
N VAL A 183 10.31 0.60 8.51
CA VAL A 183 10.52 2.04 8.36
C VAL A 183 10.83 2.64 9.72
N VAL A 184 11.92 3.37 9.79
CA VAL A 184 12.31 4.06 11.01
C VAL A 184 11.52 5.36 11.12
N GLN A 185 10.73 5.50 12.18
CA GLN A 185 9.96 6.70 12.52
C GLN A 185 8.99 7.16 11.41
N PRO A 186 8.04 6.32 10.99
CA PRO A 186 6.98 6.74 10.08
C PRO A 186 6.07 7.75 10.79
N ASN A 187 5.62 8.77 10.08
CA ASN A 187 4.59 9.68 10.55
C ASN A 187 3.26 9.31 9.89
N ILE A 188 2.28 8.93 10.69
CA ILE A 188 0.97 8.49 10.20
C ILE A 188 -0.09 9.34 10.90
N GLN A 189 -0.86 10.10 10.12
CA GLN A 189 -1.86 11.02 10.63
C GLN A 189 -3.18 10.86 9.88
N SER A 190 -4.29 10.86 10.61
CA SER A 190 -5.61 10.99 10.01
C SER A 190 -5.87 12.46 9.71
N LEU A 191 -6.25 12.76 8.47
CA LEU A 191 -6.59 14.12 8.04
C LEU A 191 -8.06 14.39 8.34
N GLU A 192 -8.35 15.55 8.95
CA GLU A 192 -9.71 15.93 9.33
C GLU A 192 -10.50 16.61 8.19
N ASP A 193 -9.83 16.95 7.09
CA ASP A 193 -10.42 17.63 5.93
C ASP A 193 -11.48 16.81 5.21
N LYS A 194 -11.24 15.49 5.07
CA LYS A 194 -12.20 14.53 4.52
C LYS A 194 -12.12 13.21 5.28
N MET A 195 -13.31 12.66 5.60
CA MET A 195 -13.42 11.36 6.25
C MET A 195 -12.75 10.25 5.42
N GLY A 196 -11.84 9.52 6.04
CA GLY A 196 -11.14 8.40 5.41
C GLY A 196 -9.76 8.71 4.85
N ARG A 197 -9.26 9.97 4.93
CA ARG A 197 -7.91 10.32 4.50
C ARG A 197 -6.88 10.09 5.59
N ILE A 198 -5.80 9.44 5.20
CA ILE A 198 -4.66 9.10 6.05
C ILE A 198 -3.39 9.56 5.33
N MET A 199 -2.66 10.46 5.96
CA MET A 199 -1.32 10.87 5.49
C MET A 199 -0.28 9.94 6.10
N VAL A 200 0.62 9.46 5.26
CA VAL A 200 1.70 8.54 5.63
C VAL A 200 3.01 9.09 5.09
N GLU A 201 3.89 9.50 5.98
CA GLU A 201 5.24 9.93 5.63
C GLU A 201 6.24 8.84 6.01
N LEU A 202 7.03 8.43 5.04
CA LEU A 202 7.99 7.32 5.16
C LEU A 202 9.40 7.81 4.82
N PRO A 203 10.13 8.37 5.79
CA PRO A 203 11.47 8.89 5.54
C PRO A 203 12.46 7.75 5.28
N GLY A 204 13.34 7.97 4.30
CA GLY A 204 14.45 7.08 3.97
C GLY A 204 14.08 5.81 3.20
N ILE A 205 12.89 5.74 2.63
CA ILE A 205 12.48 4.63 1.76
C ILE A 205 13.26 4.67 0.44
N LYS A 206 13.78 3.52 0.04
CA LYS A 206 14.54 3.34 -1.22
C LYS A 206 13.70 2.68 -2.33
N GLU A 207 12.62 1.95 -1.97
CA GLU A 207 11.78 1.18 -2.88
C GLU A 207 10.30 1.65 -2.82
N PRO A 208 9.95 2.78 -3.46
CA PRO A 208 8.58 3.33 -3.40
C PRO A 208 7.52 2.37 -3.96
N GLU A 209 7.84 1.64 -5.03
CA GLU A 209 6.93 0.67 -5.65
C GLU A 209 6.48 -0.44 -4.70
N ARG A 210 7.40 -0.95 -3.91
CA ARG A 210 7.13 -1.98 -2.91
C ARG A 210 6.21 -1.47 -1.80
N VAL A 211 6.48 -0.25 -1.34
CA VAL A 211 5.65 0.44 -0.34
C VAL A 211 4.25 0.71 -0.88
N ARG A 212 4.13 1.17 -2.12
CA ARG A 212 2.84 1.41 -2.79
C ARG A 212 1.97 0.15 -2.78
N LYS A 213 2.52 -0.99 -3.19
CA LYS A 213 1.83 -2.29 -3.16
C LYS A 213 1.37 -2.67 -1.75
N LEU A 214 2.20 -2.43 -0.76
CA LEU A 214 1.92 -2.76 0.64
C LEU A 214 0.81 -1.87 1.23
N LEU A 215 0.80 -0.59 0.89
CA LEU A 215 -0.20 0.37 1.39
C LEU A 215 -1.56 0.19 0.72
N GLN A 216 -1.60 -0.09 -0.58
CA GLN A 216 -2.84 -0.30 -1.33
C GLN A 216 -3.45 -1.68 -1.14
N GLY A 217 -2.66 -2.69 -0.78
CA GLY A 217 -3.14 -4.05 -0.57
C GLY A 217 -4.20 -4.12 0.52
N SER A 218 -5.39 -4.65 0.21
CA SER A 218 -6.46 -4.81 1.20
C SER A 218 -6.19 -5.97 2.16
N ALA A 219 -5.25 -6.86 1.82
CA ALA A 219 -5.00 -8.14 2.49
C ALA A 219 -6.23 -9.05 2.55
N ASN A 220 -7.07 -8.97 1.53
CA ASN A 220 -8.20 -9.85 1.42
C ASN A 220 -7.74 -11.25 0.98
N LEU A 221 -7.38 -12.07 1.97
CA LEU A 221 -6.99 -13.46 1.75
C LEU A 221 -8.24 -14.32 1.59
N GLU A 222 -8.28 -15.12 0.56
CA GLU A 222 -9.40 -16.00 0.21
C GLU A 222 -8.87 -17.36 -0.19
N PHE A 223 -9.55 -18.42 0.26
CA PHE A 223 -9.26 -19.81 -0.11
C PHE A 223 -10.41 -20.34 -0.96
N TRP A 224 -10.08 -20.74 -2.19
CA TRP A 224 -11.07 -21.14 -3.17
C TRP A 224 -10.83 -22.55 -3.66
N GLU A 225 -11.92 -23.29 -3.90
CA GLU A 225 -11.87 -24.51 -4.69
C GLU A 225 -11.48 -24.17 -6.14
N THR A 226 -10.89 -25.12 -6.83
CA THR A 226 -10.47 -24.93 -8.23
C THR A 226 -11.11 -25.95 -9.15
N TYR A 227 -11.32 -25.54 -10.39
CA TYR A 227 -11.54 -26.44 -11.50
C TYR A 227 -10.21 -26.98 -12.01
N THR A 228 -10.24 -28.16 -12.59
CA THR A 228 -9.10 -28.65 -13.40
C THR A 228 -9.18 -28.09 -14.82
N ALA A 229 -8.05 -27.88 -15.46
CA ALA A 229 -8.01 -27.38 -16.84
C ALA A 229 -8.85 -28.27 -17.78
N LYS A 230 -8.86 -29.58 -17.55
CA LYS A 230 -9.64 -30.55 -18.34
C LYS A 230 -11.16 -30.28 -18.27
N GLU A 231 -11.67 -29.86 -17.12
CA GLU A 231 -13.12 -29.58 -16.92
C GLU A 231 -13.55 -28.31 -17.67
N ILE A 232 -12.65 -27.31 -17.81
CA ILE A 232 -12.97 -26.01 -18.40
C ILE A 232 -12.63 -25.90 -19.90
N LEU A 233 -11.72 -26.75 -20.41
CA LEU A 233 -11.26 -26.70 -21.79
C LEU A 233 -12.41 -26.69 -22.83
N PRO A 234 -13.45 -27.55 -22.71
CA PRO A 234 -14.58 -27.52 -23.66
C PRO A 234 -15.33 -26.19 -23.65
N ALA A 235 -15.57 -25.62 -22.47
CA ALA A 235 -16.26 -24.35 -22.33
C ALA A 235 -15.45 -23.19 -22.93
N MET A 236 -14.12 -23.19 -22.79
CA MET A 236 -13.24 -22.19 -23.41
C MET A 236 -13.22 -22.30 -24.93
N GLN A 237 -13.31 -23.51 -25.49
CA GLN A 237 -13.43 -23.71 -26.94
C GLN A 237 -14.77 -23.23 -27.47
N SER A 238 -15.88 -23.46 -26.75
CA SER A 238 -17.20 -22.92 -27.09
C SER A 238 -17.21 -21.39 -27.03
N ALA A 239 -16.59 -20.82 -26.02
CA ALA A 239 -16.42 -19.37 -25.85
C ALA A 239 -15.65 -18.73 -27.02
N ASP A 240 -14.53 -19.34 -27.46
CA ASP A 240 -13.76 -18.87 -28.61
C ASP A 240 -14.59 -18.91 -29.91
N SER A 241 -15.33 -20.00 -30.14
CA SER A 241 -16.20 -20.14 -31.30
C SER A 241 -17.31 -19.08 -31.33
N LYS A 242 -17.89 -18.76 -30.20
CA LYS A 242 -18.93 -17.73 -30.06
C LYS A 242 -18.35 -16.32 -30.21
N LEU A 243 -17.16 -16.05 -29.64
CA LEU A 243 -16.44 -14.80 -29.79
C LEU A 243 -16.12 -14.51 -31.26
N ARG A 244 -15.67 -15.52 -32.00
CA ARG A 244 -15.46 -15.44 -33.45
C ARG A 244 -16.73 -15.03 -34.20
N ALA A 245 -17.89 -15.61 -33.85
CA ALA A 245 -19.16 -15.26 -34.47
C ALA A 245 -19.54 -13.79 -34.21
N ILE A 246 -19.34 -13.30 -32.97
CA ILE A 246 -19.62 -11.91 -32.59
C ILE A 246 -18.70 -10.94 -33.36
N LEU A 247 -17.39 -11.16 -33.35
CA LEU A 247 -16.42 -10.29 -34.04
C LEU A 247 -16.61 -10.29 -35.58
N SER A 248 -17.04 -11.42 -36.16
CA SER A 248 -17.38 -11.48 -37.59
C SER A 248 -18.64 -10.68 -37.96
N GLN A 249 -19.61 -10.59 -37.03
CA GLN A 249 -20.80 -9.74 -37.22
C GLN A 249 -20.49 -8.26 -37.06
N GLU A 250 -19.63 -7.87 -36.10
CA GLU A 250 -19.21 -6.47 -35.94
C GLU A 250 -18.43 -5.97 -37.16
N THR A 251 -17.52 -6.78 -37.70
CA THR A 251 -16.78 -6.42 -38.93
C THR A 251 -17.66 -6.35 -40.16
N ALA A 252 -18.75 -7.12 -40.24
CA ALA A 252 -19.74 -7.04 -41.31
C ALA A 252 -20.64 -5.79 -41.20
N ALA A 253 -20.97 -5.38 -39.96
CA ALA A 253 -21.77 -4.16 -39.71
C ALA A 253 -20.99 -2.87 -40.03
N ASP A 254 -19.68 -2.83 -39.72
CA ASP A 254 -18.82 -1.67 -39.98
C ASP A 254 -18.49 -1.52 -41.49
N SER A 255 -18.47 -2.66 -42.23
CA SER A 255 -18.29 -2.64 -43.70
C SER A 255 -19.55 -2.26 -44.47
N THR A 256 -20.74 -2.30 -43.87
CA THR A 256 -22.01 -1.88 -44.47
C THR A 256 -22.27 -0.37 -44.33
N ALA A 257 -21.55 0.31 -43.44
CA ALA A 257 -21.68 1.78 -43.27
C ALA A 257 -20.89 2.60 -44.30
N THR A 258 -20.02 1.99 -45.12
CA THR A 258 -19.14 2.69 -46.05
C THR A 258 -19.41 2.45 -47.54
N ASN A 259 -20.39 1.61 -47.95
CA ASN A 259 -20.71 1.38 -49.35
C ASN A 259 -22.23 1.32 -49.63
N ALA A 260 -22.85 2.47 -49.77
CA ALA A 260 -24.09 2.61 -50.51
C ALA A 260 -23.75 3.08 -51.91
N THR A 261 -23.45 2.19 -52.85
CA THR A 261 -23.78 2.27 -54.27
C THR A 261 -23.44 0.96 -54.99
N ALA A 262 -24.53 0.35 -55.51
CA ALA A 262 -24.71 -0.51 -56.70
C ALA A 262 -23.65 -1.61 -56.99
N ASP A 263 -24.00 -2.86 -57.12
CA ASP A 263 -24.72 -3.48 -58.19
C ASP A 263 -24.85 -5.02 -57.99
N THR A 264 -25.89 -5.51 -58.57
CA THR A 264 -26.51 -6.83 -58.60
C THR A 264 -25.66 -8.04 -59.07
N ILE A 265 -26.12 -9.26 -58.64
CA ILE A 265 -26.12 -10.62 -59.30
C ILE A 265 -25.06 -11.64 -58.81
N PRO A 266 -25.37 -12.96 -58.82
CA PRO A 266 -26.41 -13.76 -58.14
C PRO A 266 -25.84 -14.97 -57.31
N ALA A 267 -26.75 -15.57 -56.57
CA ALA A 267 -26.56 -16.86 -55.87
C ALA A 267 -26.16 -18.04 -56.78
N ALA A 268 -25.24 -18.85 -56.31
CA ALA A 268 -25.30 -20.32 -56.41
C ALA A 268 -24.03 -20.98 -55.79
N LYS A 269 -24.19 -21.75 -54.82
CA LYS A 269 -23.97 -23.18 -54.68
C LYS A 269 -23.60 -23.57 -53.26
N LEU A 270 -24.57 -24.19 -52.61
CA LEU A 270 -24.38 -25.13 -51.54
C LEU A 270 -23.40 -26.23 -51.99
N ALA A 271 -22.42 -26.53 -51.19
CA ALA A 271 -21.78 -27.83 -51.19
C ALA A 271 -21.51 -28.29 -49.74
N GLU A 272 -22.18 -29.37 -49.41
CA GLU A 272 -21.97 -30.21 -48.24
C GLU A 272 -20.51 -30.45 -47.97
N ALA A 273 -20.13 -30.44 -46.68
CA ALA A 273 -18.95 -31.15 -46.23
C ALA A 273 -19.19 -31.71 -44.83
N THR A 274 -19.19 -32.97 -44.79
CA THR A 274 -19.19 -34.01 -43.77
C THR A 274 -18.21 -33.83 -42.60
N PRO A 275 -18.34 -34.67 -41.53
CA PRO A 275 -18.09 -34.25 -40.15
C PRO A 275 -16.70 -34.62 -39.56
N ALA A 276 -16.44 -33.97 -38.47
CA ALA A 276 -15.57 -34.35 -37.35
C ALA A 276 -14.49 -35.43 -37.57
N LYS A 277 -13.25 -34.96 -37.63
CA LYS A 277 -12.09 -35.65 -37.01
C LYS A 277 -10.91 -34.66 -36.91
N LYS A 278 -10.32 -34.63 -35.72
CA LYS A 278 -9.06 -33.93 -35.35
C LYS A 278 -9.15 -32.57 -34.68
N ALA A 279 -9.75 -32.54 -33.50
CA ALA A 279 -9.54 -31.43 -32.57
C ALA A 279 -8.15 -31.46 -31.84
N VAL A 280 -7.44 -32.59 -31.87
CA VAL A 280 -6.14 -32.75 -31.19
C VAL A 280 -4.96 -32.22 -32.02
N SER A 281 -5.11 -32.09 -33.35
CA SER A 281 -4.01 -31.66 -34.21
C SER A 281 -3.86 -30.13 -34.36
N VAL A 282 -4.88 -29.36 -33.98
CA VAL A 282 -4.87 -27.90 -34.12
C VAL A 282 -4.09 -27.24 -32.98
N ALA A 283 -4.24 -27.74 -31.75
CA ALA A 283 -3.50 -27.26 -30.60
C ALA A 283 -2.00 -27.57 -30.69
N ASP A 284 -1.65 -28.77 -31.20
CA ASP A 284 -0.25 -29.17 -31.43
C ASP A 284 0.37 -28.43 -32.62
N SER A 285 -0.42 -28.13 -33.66
CA SER A 285 0.02 -27.34 -34.81
C SER A 285 0.23 -25.86 -34.46
N LEU A 286 -0.65 -25.29 -33.61
CA LEU A 286 -0.52 -23.93 -33.10
C LEU A 286 0.68 -23.79 -32.16
N ALA A 287 0.89 -24.78 -31.29
CA ALA A 287 2.03 -24.81 -30.37
C ALA A 287 3.38 -24.97 -31.12
N ALA A 288 3.37 -25.67 -32.26
CA ALA A 288 4.57 -25.80 -33.12
C ALA A 288 4.88 -24.49 -33.87
N THR A 289 3.86 -23.76 -34.30
CA THR A 289 4.01 -22.48 -35.04
C THR A 289 4.46 -21.33 -34.13
N LEU A 290 4.09 -21.36 -32.85
CA LEU A 290 4.48 -20.36 -31.84
C LEU A 290 5.88 -20.58 -31.25
N LYS A 291 6.49 -21.75 -31.46
CA LYS A 291 7.86 -22.08 -31.01
C LYS A 291 8.98 -21.76 -32.03
N GLY A 292 8.62 -21.30 -33.23
CA GLY A 292 9.61 -20.90 -34.25
C GLY A 292 10.07 -19.46 -34.06
N ASP A 293 11.38 -19.23 -33.97
CA ASP A 293 12.04 -17.93 -33.91
C ASP A 293 11.54 -17.01 -35.05
N ALA A 294 10.79 -15.98 -34.70
CA ALA A 294 10.23 -15.03 -35.64
C ALA A 294 11.29 -14.03 -36.14
N LYS A 295 11.85 -14.30 -37.30
CA LYS A 295 12.45 -13.30 -38.17
C LYS A 295 11.92 -13.51 -39.59
N ASP A 296 10.69 -13.08 -39.84
CA ASP A 296 10.19 -12.90 -41.21
C ASP A 296 8.85 -12.13 -41.19
N GLU A 297 8.72 -11.14 -42.06
CA GLU A 297 7.51 -10.34 -42.26
C GLU A 297 6.27 -11.18 -42.68
N LYS A 298 6.45 -12.43 -43.11
CA LYS A 298 5.37 -13.37 -43.40
C LYS A 298 4.73 -13.97 -42.13
N ALA A 299 5.38 -13.89 -40.96
CA ALA A 299 4.83 -14.36 -39.69
C ALA A 299 3.75 -13.42 -39.14
N GLY A 300 3.81 -12.12 -39.44
CA GLY A 300 2.82 -11.12 -39.03
C GLY A 300 1.46 -11.29 -39.70
N ALA A 301 1.45 -11.56 -41.01
CA ALA A 301 0.21 -11.78 -41.79
C ALA A 301 -0.50 -13.07 -41.34
N ASN A 302 0.26 -14.12 -41.00
CA ASN A 302 -0.28 -15.38 -40.51
C ASN A 302 -0.87 -15.25 -39.08
N MET A 303 -0.31 -14.37 -38.25
CA MET A 303 -0.79 -14.10 -36.89
C MET A 303 -2.13 -13.34 -36.89
N GLU A 304 -2.36 -12.42 -37.83
CA GLU A 304 -3.65 -11.72 -37.96
C GLU A 304 -4.76 -12.64 -38.47
N GLU A 305 -4.47 -13.55 -39.38
CA GLU A 305 -5.43 -14.57 -39.82
C GLU A 305 -5.78 -15.54 -38.69
N ILE A 306 -4.81 -15.95 -37.87
CA ILE A 306 -5.01 -16.79 -36.69
C ILE A 306 -5.87 -16.04 -35.65
N LYS A 307 -5.64 -14.76 -35.41
CA LYS A 307 -6.47 -13.93 -34.52
C LYS A 307 -7.91 -13.78 -35.01
N LYS A 308 -8.14 -13.73 -36.30
CA LYS A 308 -9.50 -13.74 -36.87
C LYS A 308 -10.20 -15.07 -36.75
N GLN A 309 -9.45 -16.17 -36.84
CA GLN A 309 -9.99 -17.53 -36.80
C GLN A 309 -10.21 -18.04 -35.36
N TYR A 310 -9.34 -17.65 -34.42
CA TYR A 310 -9.35 -18.06 -33.03
C TYR A 310 -9.01 -16.87 -32.14
N PRO A 311 -9.95 -15.90 -31.95
CA PRO A 311 -9.64 -14.62 -31.32
C PRO A 311 -9.21 -14.75 -29.85
N LEU A 312 -9.79 -15.68 -29.09
CA LEU A 312 -9.41 -15.91 -27.71
C LEU A 312 -8.15 -16.81 -27.61
N LEU A 313 -8.11 -17.88 -28.38
CA LEU A 313 -7.02 -18.85 -28.34
C LEU A 313 -5.71 -18.35 -28.95
N ALA A 314 -5.75 -17.31 -29.78
CA ALA A 314 -4.56 -16.66 -30.32
C ALA A 314 -3.80 -15.84 -29.26
N VAL A 315 -4.49 -15.31 -28.24
CA VAL A 315 -3.92 -14.51 -27.15
C VAL A 315 -3.80 -15.29 -25.84
N LEU A 316 -4.65 -16.31 -25.64
CA LEU A 316 -4.62 -17.20 -24.47
C LEU A 316 -4.15 -18.61 -24.88
N GLN A 317 -2.92 -18.95 -24.55
CA GLN A 317 -2.38 -20.28 -24.79
C GLN A 317 -2.96 -21.26 -23.74
N LEU A 318 -3.88 -22.13 -24.14
CA LEU A 318 -4.50 -23.11 -23.24
C LEU A 318 -3.50 -24.17 -22.76
N ASN A 319 -3.67 -24.59 -21.51
CA ASN A 319 -2.89 -25.68 -20.91
C ASN A 319 -3.33 -27.03 -21.46
N SER A 320 -2.59 -27.55 -22.42
CA SER A 320 -2.87 -28.85 -23.08
C SER A 320 -2.68 -30.07 -22.16
N SER A 321 -1.97 -29.92 -21.03
CA SER A 321 -1.78 -31.04 -20.09
C SER A 321 -3.08 -31.45 -19.41
N GLY A 322 -4.06 -30.54 -19.33
CA GLY A 322 -5.35 -30.77 -18.68
C GLY A 322 -5.27 -30.99 -17.16
N GLN A 323 -4.06 -30.94 -16.60
CA GLN A 323 -3.84 -31.13 -15.17
C GLN A 323 -3.68 -29.80 -14.44
N GLY A 324 -4.11 -29.77 -13.16
CA GLY A 324 -4.00 -28.59 -12.31
C GLY A 324 -5.06 -27.52 -12.61
N PRO A 325 -5.04 -26.42 -11.83
CA PRO A 325 -6.00 -25.33 -11.89
C PRO A 325 -5.68 -24.24 -12.91
N VAL A 326 -4.50 -24.28 -13.54
CA VAL A 326 -4.07 -23.34 -14.58
C VAL A 326 -4.68 -23.74 -15.90
N ILE A 327 -5.56 -22.91 -16.45
CA ILE A 327 -6.25 -23.18 -17.71
C ILE A 327 -5.49 -22.66 -18.93
N GLY A 328 -4.63 -21.67 -18.74
CA GLY A 328 -3.85 -21.11 -19.83
C GLY A 328 -2.82 -20.09 -19.39
N TYR A 329 -2.04 -19.65 -20.36
CA TYR A 329 -0.94 -18.70 -20.23
C TYR A 329 -1.16 -17.55 -21.19
N ALA A 330 -0.92 -16.33 -20.77
CA ALA A 330 -1.02 -15.15 -21.65
C ALA A 330 0.05 -14.11 -21.34
N ASN A 331 0.42 -13.33 -22.36
CA ASN A 331 1.32 -12.20 -22.16
C ASN A 331 0.60 -11.10 -21.38
N TYR A 332 1.32 -10.35 -20.53
CA TYR A 332 0.75 -9.27 -19.74
C TYR A 332 0.04 -8.20 -20.59
N LYS A 333 0.47 -7.99 -21.85
CA LYS A 333 -0.12 -7.04 -22.79
C LYS A 333 -1.51 -7.44 -23.24
N ASP A 334 -1.76 -8.75 -23.32
CA ASP A 334 -3.01 -9.31 -23.85
C ASP A 334 -4.04 -9.57 -22.74
N THR A 335 -3.65 -9.43 -21.45
CA THR A 335 -4.55 -9.71 -20.30
C THR A 335 -5.78 -8.81 -20.29
N ALA A 336 -5.67 -7.55 -20.71
CA ALA A 336 -6.79 -6.62 -20.78
C ALA A 336 -7.82 -7.05 -21.84
N ASP A 337 -7.36 -7.49 -23.01
CA ASP A 337 -8.23 -7.97 -24.09
C ASP A 337 -8.89 -9.29 -23.70
N ILE A 338 -8.16 -10.21 -23.08
CA ILE A 338 -8.72 -11.46 -22.57
C ILE A 338 -9.81 -11.19 -21.54
N ASN A 339 -9.57 -10.30 -20.58
CA ASN A 339 -10.57 -9.92 -19.58
C ASN A 339 -11.82 -9.30 -20.23
N ARG A 340 -11.64 -8.45 -21.25
CA ARG A 340 -12.74 -7.85 -22.01
C ARG A 340 -13.57 -8.93 -22.69
N TYR A 341 -12.96 -9.88 -23.40
CA TYR A 341 -13.64 -10.96 -24.09
C TYR A 341 -14.40 -11.86 -23.12
N LEU A 342 -13.76 -12.25 -22.02
CA LEU A 342 -14.38 -13.12 -20.99
C LEU A 342 -15.46 -12.41 -20.17
N SER A 343 -15.51 -11.08 -20.16
CA SER A 343 -16.57 -10.30 -19.48
C SER A 343 -17.83 -10.08 -20.32
N MET A 344 -17.81 -10.41 -21.61
CA MET A 344 -18.99 -10.27 -22.49
C MET A 344 -20.11 -11.19 -22.02
N PRO A 345 -21.36 -10.69 -21.90
CA PRO A 345 -22.49 -11.51 -21.40
C PRO A 345 -22.74 -12.77 -22.23
N GLU A 346 -22.53 -12.67 -23.55
CA GLU A 346 -22.68 -13.76 -24.50
C GLU A 346 -21.66 -14.88 -24.26
N ILE A 347 -20.42 -14.51 -23.92
CA ILE A 347 -19.35 -15.45 -23.61
C ILE A 347 -19.56 -16.05 -22.23
N GLN A 348 -19.99 -15.25 -21.25
CA GLN A 348 -20.29 -15.74 -19.90
C GLN A 348 -21.41 -16.80 -19.91
N SER A 349 -22.32 -16.77 -20.88
CA SER A 349 -23.35 -17.79 -21.00
C SER A 349 -22.82 -19.19 -21.37
N GLU A 350 -21.63 -19.28 -21.99
CA GLU A 350 -20.97 -20.56 -22.35
C GLU A 350 -20.12 -21.13 -21.21
N LEU A 351 -19.79 -20.29 -20.21
CA LEU A 351 -18.98 -20.66 -19.07
C LEU A 351 -19.85 -21.12 -17.90
N PRO A 352 -19.37 -22.02 -17.04
CA PRO A 352 -20.07 -22.39 -15.81
C PRO A 352 -20.36 -21.14 -14.95
N LYS A 353 -21.60 -21.03 -14.42
CA LYS A 353 -22.02 -19.85 -13.63
C LYS A 353 -21.21 -19.63 -12.37
N ASP A 354 -20.65 -20.69 -11.82
CA ASP A 354 -19.80 -20.70 -10.63
C ASP A 354 -18.31 -20.55 -10.94
N LEU A 355 -17.93 -20.41 -12.22
CA LEU A 355 -16.55 -20.17 -12.64
C LEU A 355 -16.16 -18.71 -12.41
N ARG A 356 -15.00 -18.52 -11.78
CA ARG A 356 -14.31 -17.25 -11.65
C ARG A 356 -12.88 -17.42 -12.19
N LEU A 357 -12.46 -16.50 -13.02
CA LEU A 357 -11.12 -16.51 -13.61
C LEU A 357 -10.27 -15.46 -12.93
N LYS A 358 -9.07 -15.87 -12.46
CA LYS A 358 -8.13 -14.96 -11.77
C LYS A 358 -6.72 -15.19 -12.26
N TRP A 359 -5.94 -14.12 -12.35
CA TRP A 359 -4.55 -14.15 -12.79
C TRP A 359 -3.61 -14.48 -11.63
N GLY A 360 -2.51 -15.17 -11.95
CA GLY A 360 -1.40 -15.35 -11.02
C GLY A 360 -0.68 -14.03 -10.76
N VAL A 361 -0.16 -13.86 -9.54
CA VAL A 361 0.58 -12.66 -9.14
C VAL A 361 1.99 -12.63 -9.73
N SER A 362 2.60 -13.78 -9.93
CA SER A 362 3.95 -13.95 -10.46
C SER A 362 3.91 -14.46 -11.89
N PRO A 363 4.91 -14.10 -12.72
CA PRO A 363 5.07 -14.70 -14.04
C PRO A 363 5.27 -16.21 -13.94
N SER A 364 4.87 -16.93 -15.00
CA SER A 364 5.05 -18.38 -15.08
C SER A 364 6.53 -18.78 -15.08
N GLU A 365 6.84 -19.90 -14.42
CA GLU A 365 8.21 -20.46 -14.38
C GLU A 365 8.83 -20.73 -15.75
N PHE A 366 7.99 -20.98 -16.75
CA PHE A 366 8.45 -21.32 -18.10
C PHE A 366 8.95 -20.10 -18.88
N ASP A 367 8.62 -18.88 -18.41
CA ASP A 367 9.02 -17.64 -19.09
C ASP A 367 10.20 -16.95 -18.41
N LYS A 368 11.39 -17.12 -19.00
CA LYS A 368 12.61 -16.43 -18.53
C LYS A 368 12.58 -14.90 -18.66
N LYS A 369 11.66 -14.35 -19.48
CA LYS A 369 11.49 -12.89 -19.65
C LYS A 369 10.50 -12.27 -18.66
N GLY A 370 9.74 -13.09 -17.91
CA GLY A 370 8.79 -12.63 -16.92
C GLY A 370 7.58 -11.90 -17.49
N GLN A 371 7.18 -12.19 -18.72
CA GLN A 371 6.09 -11.49 -19.43
C GLN A 371 4.79 -12.30 -19.51
N THR A 372 4.84 -13.60 -19.19
CA THR A 372 3.73 -14.54 -19.32
C THR A 372 3.14 -14.84 -17.95
N PHE A 373 1.83 -14.66 -17.81
CA PHE A 373 1.09 -14.91 -16.57
C PHE A 373 0.13 -16.09 -16.74
N GLU A 374 -0.17 -16.74 -15.62
CA GLU A 374 -1.04 -17.91 -15.53
C GLU A 374 -2.47 -17.50 -15.24
N LEU A 375 -3.43 -18.07 -15.98
CA LEU A 375 -4.86 -17.88 -15.73
C LEU A 375 -5.42 -19.10 -14.99
N TYR A 376 -6.02 -18.86 -13.81
CA TYR A 376 -6.55 -19.88 -12.93
C TYR A 376 -8.08 -19.96 -13.00
N ALA A 377 -8.60 -21.17 -12.98
CA ALA A 377 -10.04 -21.44 -12.91
C ALA A 377 -10.46 -21.73 -11.46
N ILE A 378 -11.18 -20.81 -10.88
CA ILE A 378 -11.67 -20.84 -9.50
C ILE A 378 -13.16 -21.19 -9.49
N LYS A 379 -13.58 -22.01 -8.52
CA LYS A 379 -14.96 -22.43 -8.33
C LYS A 379 -15.60 -21.68 -7.17
N SER A 380 -16.68 -20.94 -7.45
CA SER A 380 -17.46 -20.22 -6.44
C SER A 380 -18.59 -21.13 -5.93
N THR A 381 -18.34 -21.81 -4.83
CA THR A 381 -19.28 -22.83 -4.27
C THR A 381 -20.39 -22.15 -3.47
N GLU A 382 -20.15 -20.98 -2.89
CA GLU A 382 -21.10 -20.26 -2.06
C GLU A 382 -22.10 -19.44 -2.90
N ARG A 383 -23.39 -19.48 -2.51
CA ARG A 383 -24.46 -18.71 -3.20
C ARG A 383 -24.23 -17.19 -3.19
N ASN A 384 -23.50 -16.69 -2.20
CA ASN A 384 -23.22 -15.26 -2.04
C ASN A 384 -21.98 -14.81 -2.84
N GLY A 385 -21.34 -15.71 -3.60
CA GLY A 385 -20.11 -15.42 -4.34
C GLY A 385 -18.91 -15.13 -3.44
N LYS A 386 -19.00 -15.42 -2.14
CA LYS A 386 -17.88 -15.32 -1.17
C LYS A 386 -17.02 -16.57 -1.22
N ALA A 387 -15.79 -16.43 -0.75
CA ALA A 387 -14.87 -17.55 -0.62
C ALA A 387 -15.36 -18.52 0.49
N PRO A 388 -15.19 -19.84 0.32
CA PRO A 388 -15.49 -20.82 1.37
C PRO A 388 -14.76 -20.56 2.68
N LEU A 389 -13.57 -19.95 2.61
CA LEU A 389 -12.80 -19.52 3.76
C LEU A 389 -12.09 -18.19 3.45
N GLU A 390 -12.25 -17.20 4.32
CA GLU A 390 -11.62 -15.89 4.24
C GLU A 390 -10.47 -15.76 5.25
N GLY A 391 -9.61 -14.76 5.06
CA GLY A 391 -8.41 -14.54 5.86
C GLY A 391 -8.65 -14.02 7.28
N ASP A 392 -9.88 -13.68 7.66
CA ASP A 392 -10.30 -13.29 9.01
C ASP A 392 -10.02 -14.36 10.07
N VAL A 393 -9.93 -15.61 9.63
CA VAL A 393 -9.60 -16.76 10.50
C VAL A 393 -8.11 -16.91 10.78
N VAL A 394 -7.23 -16.19 10.07
CA VAL A 394 -5.78 -16.25 10.26
C VAL A 394 -5.37 -15.43 11.48
N THR A 395 -4.73 -16.07 12.44
CA THR A 395 -4.29 -15.43 13.70
C THR A 395 -2.82 -15.06 13.70
N ASP A 396 -1.97 -15.83 13.02
CA ASP A 396 -0.54 -15.56 12.88
C ASP A 396 -0.02 -16.03 11.53
N ALA A 397 0.99 -15.33 11.03
CA ALA A 397 1.69 -15.69 9.79
C ALA A 397 3.18 -15.37 9.95
N LYS A 398 4.05 -16.25 9.43
CA LYS A 398 5.51 -16.13 9.50
C LYS A 398 6.13 -16.56 8.18
N ASP A 399 7.20 -15.89 7.80
CA ASP A 399 8.07 -16.31 6.73
C ASP A 399 8.96 -17.46 7.20
N GLU A 400 8.95 -18.56 6.47
CA GLU A 400 9.71 -19.77 6.74
C GLU A 400 10.26 -20.35 5.43
N PHE A 401 11.09 -21.36 5.52
CA PHE A 401 11.52 -22.12 4.36
C PHE A 401 10.77 -23.46 4.32
N ASP A 402 10.38 -23.88 3.12
CA ASP A 402 9.78 -25.18 2.92
C ASP A 402 10.81 -26.32 3.03
N GLN A 403 10.35 -27.57 2.85
CA GLN A 403 11.20 -28.76 2.89
C GLN A 403 12.28 -28.77 1.78
N TYR A 404 12.12 -27.96 0.75
CA TYR A 404 13.05 -27.78 -0.36
C TYR A 404 13.90 -26.52 -0.24
N SER A 405 13.95 -25.88 0.94
CA SER A 405 14.63 -24.62 1.18
C SER A 405 14.15 -23.45 0.29
N LYS A 406 12.91 -23.50 -0.18
CA LYS A 406 12.29 -22.40 -0.88
C LYS A 406 11.52 -21.50 0.12
N PRO A 407 11.52 -20.17 -0.06
CA PRO A 407 10.76 -19.27 0.79
C PRO A 407 9.26 -19.59 0.72
N ALA A 408 8.63 -19.64 1.89
CA ALA A 408 7.21 -19.94 2.06
C ALA A 408 6.64 -19.16 3.23
N VAL A 409 5.32 -19.09 3.35
CA VAL A 409 4.64 -18.42 4.46
C VAL A 409 3.85 -19.44 5.25
N SER A 410 4.23 -19.66 6.49
CA SER A 410 3.48 -20.46 7.45
C SER A 410 2.36 -19.62 8.05
N MET A 411 1.15 -20.13 8.12
CA MET A 411 -0.01 -19.48 8.71
C MET A 411 -0.68 -20.36 9.75
N THR A 412 -1.24 -19.73 10.77
CA THR A 412 -2.01 -20.37 11.83
C THR A 412 -3.40 -19.78 11.88
N MET A 413 -4.41 -20.62 11.93
CA MET A 413 -5.82 -20.24 11.98
C MET A 413 -6.37 -20.38 13.40
N ASN A 414 -7.46 -19.65 13.70
CA ASN A 414 -8.23 -19.84 14.91
C ASN A 414 -9.00 -21.18 14.86
N SER A 415 -9.66 -21.56 15.96
CA SER A 415 -10.37 -22.85 16.07
C SER A 415 -11.51 -23.02 15.08
N ASP A 416 -12.17 -21.95 14.69
CA ASP A 416 -13.26 -21.98 13.69
C ASP A 416 -12.70 -22.14 12.27
N GLY A 417 -11.66 -21.37 11.95
CA GLY A 417 -10.91 -21.51 10.71
C GLY A 417 -10.31 -22.89 10.55
N ALA A 418 -9.72 -23.46 11.60
CA ALA A 418 -9.16 -24.80 11.56
C ALA A 418 -10.21 -25.87 11.22
N ARG A 419 -11.43 -25.76 11.76
CA ARG A 419 -12.52 -26.68 11.43
C ARG A 419 -12.98 -26.54 9.99
N ARG A 420 -13.19 -25.30 9.51
CA ARG A 420 -13.58 -25.03 8.10
C ARG A 420 -12.47 -25.45 7.14
N TRP A 421 -11.22 -25.21 7.49
CA TRP A 421 -10.07 -25.61 6.69
C TRP A 421 -9.94 -27.14 6.58
N ALA A 422 -10.13 -27.86 7.68
CA ALA A 422 -10.16 -29.31 7.68
C ALA A 422 -11.26 -29.85 6.76
N GLN A 423 -12.46 -29.27 6.82
CA GLN A 423 -13.56 -29.66 5.95
C GLN A 423 -13.27 -29.36 4.47
N LEU A 424 -12.74 -28.17 4.16
CA LEU A 424 -12.40 -27.74 2.80
C LEU A 424 -11.30 -28.63 2.21
N THR A 425 -10.23 -28.90 2.98
CA THR A 425 -9.14 -29.78 2.53
C THR A 425 -9.60 -31.23 2.37
N LYS A 426 -10.48 -31.75 3.24
CA LYS A 426 -11.06 -33.08 3.12
C LYS A 426 -11.88 -33.26 1.84
N GLN A 427 -12.68 -32.26 1.46
CA GLN A 427 -13.50 -32.29 0.24
C GLN A 427 -12.67 -32.18 -1.04
N ASN A 428 -11.47 -31.61 -0.95
CA ASN A 428 -10.60 -31.33 -2.09
C ASN A 428 -9.33 -32.18 -2.12
N ILE A 429 -9.31 -33.36 -1.50
CA ILE A 429 -8.16 -34.29 -1.58
C ILE A 429 -7.93 -34.68 -3.05
N GLY A 430 -6.69 -34.52 -3.52
CA GLY A 430 -6.28 -34.74 -4.91
C GLY A 430 -6.63 -33.58 -5.87
N ARG A 431 -7.21 -32.51 -5.38
CA ARG A 431 -7.46 -31.25 -6.11
C ARG A 431 -6.63 -30.12 -5.53
N SER A 432 -6.56 -29.01 -6.25
CA SER A 432 -5.87 -27.82 -5.76
C SER A 432 -6.84 -26.88 -5.05
N ILE A 433 -6.35 -26.17 -4.03
CA ILE A 433 -7.03 -25.03 -3.41
C ILE A 433 -6.24 -23.79 -3.77
N ALA A 434 -6.90 -22.83 -4.43
CA ALA A 434 -6.27 -21.55 -4.77
C ALA A 434 -6.25 -20.62 -3.57
N ILE A 435 -5.08 -20.05 -3.29
CA ILE A 435 -4.83 -19.03 -2.29
C ILE A 435 -4.79 -17.69 -3.02
N VAL A 436 -5.84 -16.91 -2.86
CA VAL A 436 -6.05 -15.64 -3.53
C VAL A 436 -5.85 -14.52 -2.53
N LEU A 437 -5.09 -13.51 -2.89
CA LEU A 437 -4.92 -12.29 -2.12
C LEU A 437 -5.15 -11.10 -3.05
N ASP A 438 -6.05 -10.20 -2.65
CA ASP A 438 -6.39 -9.01 -3.41
C ASP A 438 -6.70 -9.27 -4.89
N ASN A 439 -7.49 -10.32 -5.15
CA ASN A 439 -7.94 -10.72 -6.48
C ASN A 439 -6.90 -11.43 -7.38
N TYR A 440 -5.68 -11.68 -6.89
CA TYR A 440 -4.63 -12.42 -7.60
C TYR A 440 -4.33 -13.75 -6.92
N VAL A 441 -4.05 -14.78 -7.72
CA VAL A 441 -3.66 -16.10 -7.20
C VAL A 441 -2.18 -16.06 -6.86
N TYR A 442 -1.87 -16.28 -5.59
CA TYR A 442 -0.49 -16.40 -5.10
C TYR A 442 0.05 -17.81 -5.21
N SER A 443 -0.81 -18.79 -4.98
CA SER A 443 -0.47 -20.21 -5.04
C SER A 443 -1.72 -21.06 -5.17
N ALA A 444 -1.60 -22.24 -5.75
CA ALA A 444 -2.69 -23.22 -5.83
C ALA A 444 -2.14 -24.63 -5.56
N PRO A 445 -1.72 -24.94 -4.30
CA PRO A 445 -1.15 -26.24 -3.96
C PRO A 445 -2.18 -27.36 -4.04
N ASN A 446 -1.74 -28.56 -4.40
CA ASN A 446 -2.54 -29.77 -4.34
C ASN A 446 -2.74 -30.21 -2.89
N VAL A 447 -3.95 -30.62 -2.55
CA VAL A 447 -4.29 -31.15 -1.23
C VAL A 447 -3.99 -32.65 -1.21
N ASN A 448 -3.01 -33.06 -0.42
CA ASN A 448 -2.63 -34.46 -0.28
C ASN A 448 -3.44 -35.19 0.82
N SER A 449 -3.85 -34.47 1.87
CA SER A 449 -4.57 -35.02 3.01
C SER A 449 -5.39 -33.93 3.72
N GLU A 450 -6.32 -34.35 4.57
CA GLU A 450 -7.07 -33.47 5.48
C GLU A 450 -6.10 -32.77 6.45
N ILE A 451 -6.23 -31.44 6.62
CA ILE A 451 -5.40 -30.62 7.50
C ILE A 451 -6.23 -30.18 8.70
N THR A 452 -6.15 -30.94 9.80
CA THR A 452 -6.98 -30.71 11.00
C THR A 452 -6.40 -29.71 11.98
N GLY A 453 -5.09 -29.44 11.91
CA GLY A 453 -4.35 -28.63 12.91
C GLY A 453 -4.46 -27.10 12.76
N GLY A 454 -5.17 -26.59 11.71
CA GLY A 454 -5.27 -25.15 11.45
C GLY A 454 -3.94 -24.46 11.11
N ARG A 455 -2.86 -25.23 10.93
CA ARG A 455 -1.57 -24.74 10.40
C ARG A 455 -1.44 -25.15 8.96
N SER A 456 -1.08 -24.20 8.12
CA SER A 456 -0.88 -24.42 6.69
C SER A 456 0.27 -23.57 6.19
N GLN A 457 0.91 -24.00 5.10
CA GLN A 457 2.02 -23.30 4.49
C GLN A 457 1.63 -22.87 3.08
N ILE A 458 1.81 -21.60 2.79
CA ILE A 458 1.67 -21.05 1.45
C ILE A 458 3.01 -21.20 0.77
N THR A 459 3.08 -22.11 -0.19
CA THR A 459 4.26 -22.34 -1.02
C THR A 459 4.03 -21.73 -2.39
N GLY A 460 5.07 -21.16 -2.99
CA GLY A 460 4.99 -20.52 -4.31
C GLY A 460 6.37 -20.03 -4.73
N HIS A 461 6.40 -19.26 -5.84
CA HIS A 461 7.65 -18.66 -6.33
C HIS A 461 7.91 -17.32 -5.65
N PHE A 462 8.20 -17.38 -4.34
CA PHE A 462 8.50 -16.18 -3.57
C PHE A 462 10.01 -15.94 -3.48
N THR A 463 10.39 -14.68 -3.56
CA THR A 463 11.69 -14.28 -2.98
C THR A 463 11.54 -14.23 -1.45
N PRO A 464 12.64 -14.34 -0.67
CA PRO A 464 12.57 -14.21 0.80
C PRO A 464 11.88 -12.91 1.24
N GLU A 465 12.11 -11.82 0.53
CA GLU A 465 11.50 -10.52 0.78
C GLU A 465 9.99 -10.54 0.51
N GLN A 466 9.55 -11.16 -0.58
CA GLN A 466 8.12 -11.32 -0.88
C GLN A 466 7.40 -12.19 0.14
N ALA A 467 8.03 -13.27 0.62
CA ALA A 467 7.47 -14.11 1.66
C ALA A 467 7.33 -13.35 2.97
N LYS A 468 8.33 -12.55 3.35
CA LYS A 468 8.30 -11.67 4.54
C LYS A 468 7.20 -10.61 4.43
N ASP A 469 7.07 -9.96 3.27
CA ASP A 469 6.02 -8.96 3.04
C ASP A 469 4.62 -9.58 3.11
N LEU A 470 4.43 -10.74 2.48
CA LEU A 470 3.18 -11.47 2.54
C LEU A 470 2.83 -11.89 3.97
N ALA A 471 3.79 -12.42 4.74
CA ALA A 471 3.58 -12.76 6.14
C ALA A 471 3.19 -11.53 6.97
N ASN A 472 3.84 -10.39 6.77
CA ASN A 472 3.53 -9.14 7.45
C ASN A 472 2.12 -8.62 7.10
N VAL A 473 1.72 -8.69 5.83
CA VAL A 473 0.39 -8.30 5.36
C VAL A 473 -0.68 -9.20 6.00
N LEU A 474 -0.51 -10.51 5.95
CA LEU A 474 -1.45 -11.48 6.54
C LEU A 474 -1.57 -11.29 8.06
N LYS A 475 -0.47 -11.09 8.76
CA LYS A 475 -0.45 -10.86 10.21
C LYS A 475 -1.06 -9.51 10.61
N SER A 476 -1.04 -8.52 9.74
CA SER A 476 -1.65 -7.20 9.98
C SER A 476 -3.17 -7.23 9.90
N GLY A 477 -3.72 -8.25 9.23
CA GLY A 477 -5.14 -8.41 9.05
C GLY A 477 -5.72 -7.70 7.82
N LYS A 478 -6.97 -8.01 7.52
CA LYS A 478 -7.75 -7.46 6.40
C LYS A 478 -8.17 -6.02 6.71
N MET A 479 -8.05 -5.15 5.75
CA MET A 479 -8.67 -3.82 5.82
C MET A 479 -10.18 -3.93 5.57
N PRO A 480 -11.02 -3.18 6.30
CA PRO A 480 -12.47 -3.17 6.07
C PRO A 480 -12.87 -2.73 4.67
N ALA A 481 -12.06 -1.85 4.07
CA ALA A 481 -12.22 -1.41 2.69
C ALA A 481 -10.85 -1.13 2.07
N PRO A 482 -10.72 -1.20 0.74
CA PRO A 482 -9.47 -0.86 0.05
C PRO A 482 -9.13 0.61 0.27
N ALA A 483 -7.83 0.90 0.38
CA ALA A 483 -7.30 2.26 0.41
C ALA A 483 -6.66 2.58 -0.93
N HIS A 484 -6.95 3.76 -1.46
CA HIS A 484 -6.39 4.24 -2.71
C HIS A 484 -5.44 5.41 -2.44
N ILE A 485 -4.34 5.46 -3.19
CA ILE A 485 -3.43 6.60 -3.14
C ILE A 485 -4.06 7.74 -3.92
N VAL A 486 -4.33 8.86 -3.23
CA VAL A 486 -4.87 10.09 -3.82
C VAL A 486 -3.75 11.01 -4.24
N GLN A 487 -2.70 11.07 -3.42
CA GLN A 487 -1.52 11.88 -3.68
C GLN A 487 -0.27 11.13 -3.24
N GLU A 488 0.78 11.28 -4.02
CA GLU A 488 2.07 10.68 -3.76
C GLU A 488 3.18 11.65 -4.13
N ASP A 489 4.06 11.93 -3.17
CA ASP A 489 5.23 12.76 -3.34
C ASP A 489 6.48 11.96 -2.97
N ILE A 490 7.40 11.80 -3.93
CA ILE A 490 8.64 11.05 -3.72
C ILE A 490 9.82 12.02 -3.74
N VAL A 491 10.56 12.06 -2.64
CA VAL A 491 11.79 12.84 -2.52
C VAL A 491 12.99 11.90 -2.62
N GLY A 492 13.81 12.10 -3.65
CA GLY A 492 15.00 11.27 -3.87
C GLY A 492 16.04 11.45 -2.75
N PRO A 493 16.76 10.39 -2.36
CA PRO A 493 17.77 10.44 -1.30
C PRO A 493 18.93 11.42 -1.59
N SER A 494 19.25 11.63 -2.86
CA SER A 494 20.30 12.59 -3.30
C SER A 494 19.92 14.04 -3.01
N LEU A 495 18.67 14.41 -3.26
CA LEU A 495 18.13 15.74 -2.96
C LEU A 495 18.13 16.01 -1.45
N GLY A 496 17.74 15.02 -0.65
CA GLY A 496 17.78 15.13 0.80
C GLY A 496 19.19 15.34 1.34
N GLN A 497 20.19 14.60 0.85
CA GLN A 497 21.58 14.71 1.30
C GLN A 497 22.21 16.08 0.92
N GLU A 498 21.91 16.58 -0.27
CA GLU A 498 22.37 17.90 -0.71
C GLU A 498 21.74 19.00 0.14
N SER A 499 20.45 18.90 0.43
CA SER A 499 19.72 19.82 1.29
C SER A 499 20.27 19.83 2.74
N ILE A 500 20.60 18.65 3.29
CA ILE A 500 21.25 18.55 4.61
C ILE A 500 22.59 19.29 4.60
N ASN A 501 23.44 19.02 3.62
CA ASN A 501 24.78 19.61 3.56
C ASN A 501 24.68 21.13 3.40
N ALA A 502 23.81 21.63 2.54
CA ALA A 502 23.58 23.07 2.36
C ALA A 502 23.00 23.71 3.63
N GLY A 503 22.03 23.07 4.27
CA GLY A 503 21.40 23.57 5.51
C GLY A 503 22.37 23.62 6.68
N ILE A 504 23.14 22.55 6.93
CA ILE A 504 24.16 22.50 7.98
C ILE A 504 25.26 23.50 7.71
N PHE A 505 25.74 23.62 6.45
CA PHE A 505 26.76 24.59 6.09
C PHE A 505 26.28 26.02 6.37
N SER A 506 25.10 26.39 5.93
CA SER A 506 24.48 27.70 6.16
C SER A 506 24.32 27.98 7.65
N PHE A 507 23.88 27.00 8.43
CA PHE A 507 23.76 27.11 9.88
C PHE A 507 25.10 27.37 10.57
N VAL A 508 26.14 26.60 10.22
CA VAL A 508 27.47 26.75 10.79
C VAL A 508 28.07 28.12 10.45
N VAL A 509 27.90 28.57 9.20
CA VAL A 509 28.36 29.93 8.79
C VAL A 509 27.64 31.01 9.58
N ALA A 510 26.31 30.93 9.72
CA ALA A 510 25.54 31.89 10.50
C ALA A 510 25.96 31.92 11.97
N LEU A 511 26.19 30.75 12.58
CA LEU A 511 26.65 30.62 13.96
C LEU A 511 28.03 31.27 14.15
N ILE A 512 28.98 30.98 13.26
CA ILE A 512 30.34 31.58 13.33
C ILE A 512 30.27 33.09 13.18
N LEU A 513 29.49 33.62 12.24
CA LEU A 513 29.32 35.05 12.05
C LEU A 513 28.75 35.74 13.30
N LEU A 514 27.73 35.13 13.94
CA LEU A 514 27.17 35.63 15.19
C LEU A 514 28.19 35.62 16.32
N MET A 515 28.98 34.56 16.45
CA MET A 515 30.02 34.47 17.47
C MET A 515 31.11 35.56 17.30
N ILE A 516 31.57 35.79 16.06
CA ILE A 516 32.55 36.84 15.74
C ILE A 516 31.93 38.21 16.02
N TYR A 517 30.67 38.44 15.63
CA TYR A 517 29.98 39.70 15.88
C TYR A 517 29.91 40.02 17.37
N MET A 518 29.50 39.04 18.21
CA MET A 518 29.39 39.22 19.66
C MET A 518 30.76 39.55 20.30
N CYS A 519 31.81 38.86 19.91
CA CYS A 519 33.17 39.15 20.40
C CYS A 519 33.68 40.51 19.94
N SER A 520 33.39 40.94 18.71
CA SER A 520 33.82 42.23 18.14
C SER A 520 33.11 43.42 18.79
N MET A 521 31.79 43.32 19.03
CA MET A 521 30.97 44.43 19.54
C MET A 521 31.06 44.62 21.06
N TYR A 522 31.19 43.53 21.82
CA TYR A 522 31.14 43.56 23.29
C TYR A 522 32.48 43.26 23.97
N GLY A 523 33.49 42.93 23.19
CA GLY A 523 34.82 42.54 23.70
C GLY A 523 34.92 41.04 23.96
N PHE A 524 36.14 40.54 24.17
CA PHE A 524 36.42 39.11 24.20
C PHE A 524 35.72 38.38 25.35
N ILE A 525 35.79 38.89 26.58
CA ILE A 525 35.21 38.20 27.76
C ILE A 525 33.68 38.18 27.74
N PRO A 526 32.96 39.32 27.58
CA PRO A 526 31.50 39.30 27.50
C PRO A 526 31.01 38.56 26.25
N GLY A 527 31.71 38.68 25.11
CA GLY A 527 31.38 37.95 23.88
C GLY A 527 31.49 36.44 24.07
N MET A 528 32.49 35.94 24.78
CA MET A 528 32.61 34.50 25.08
C MET A 528 31.49 33.99 25.99
N VAL A 529 31.05 34.76 26.98
CA VAL A 529 29.92 34.42 27.84
C VAL A 529 28.62 34.33 27.01
N ALA A 530 28.37 35.29 26.12
CA ALA A 530 27.23 35.27 25.23
C ALA A 530 27.28 34.08 24.26
N ASN A 531 28.46 33.74 23.74
CA ASN A 531 28.63 32.57 22.89
C ASN A 531 28.37 31.25 23.62
N CYS A 532 28.80 31.14 24.89
CA CYS A 532 28.45 29.98 25.73
C CYS A 532 26.92 29.87 25.94
N ALA A 533 26.23 30.98 26.18
CA ALA A 533 24.78 31.00 26.31
C ALA A 533 24.11 30.61 25.01
N LEU A 534 24.63 31.03 23.86
CA LEU A 534 24.15 30.66 22.54
C LEU A 534 24.30 29.16 22.28
N PHE A 535 25.45 28.58 22.60
CA PHE A 535 25.65 27.12 22.52
C PHE A 535 24.72 26.35 23.43
N LEU A 536 24.48 26.82 24.63
CA LEU A 536 23.60 26.20 25.59
C LEU A 536 22.14 26.24 25.12
N ASN A 537 21.73 27.38 24.54
CA ASN A 537 20.39 27.51 23.93
C ASN A 537 20.20 26.51 22.79
N PHE A 538 21.18 26.43 21.87
CA PHE A 538 21.14 25.44 20.78
C PHE A 538 21.08 24.00 21.29
N PHE A 539 21.89 23.66 22.28
CA PHE A 539 21.90 22.35 22.92
C PHE A 539 20.55 22.00 23.55
N PHE A 540 19.92 22.95 24.24
CA PHE A 540 18.60 22.73 24.82
C PHE A 540 17.53 22.59 23.74
N THR A 541 17.57 23.39 22.69
CA THR A 541 16.62 23.29 21.57
C THR A 541 16.68 21.91 20.93
N LEU A 542 17.88 21.40 20.62
CA LEU A 542 18.05 20.04 20.09
C LEU A 542 17.61 18.96 21.07
N GLY A 543 17.93 19.11 22.36
CA GLY A 543 17.55 18.14 23.40
C GLY A 543 16.03 18.07 23.58
N ILE A 544 15.35 19.20 23.54
CA ILE A 544 13.89 19.28 23.62
C ILE A 544 13.26 18.64 22.38
N LEU A 545 13.73 18.99 21.18
CA LEU A 545 13.25 18.36 19.94
C LEU A 545 13.40 16.84 19.97
N SER A 546 14.56 16.35 20.42
CA SER A 546 14.80 14.91 20.58
C SER A 546 13.85 14.27 21.60
N SER A 547 13.58 14.95 22.72
CA SER A 547 12.67 14.47 23.77
C SER A 547 11.22 14.32 23.28
N PHE A 548 10.77 15.24 22.42
CA PHE A 548 9.43 15.18 21.81
C PHE A 548 9.36 14.28 20.56
N GLN A 549 10.47 13.67 20.16
CA GLN A 549 10.58 12.88 18.92
C GLN A 549 10.14 13.67 17.67
N ALA A 550 10.32 14.98 17.68
CA ALA A 550 9.95 15.85 16.58
C ALA A 550 10.90 15.66 15.39
N ALA A 551 10.36 15.60 14.18
CA ALA A 551 11.15 15.48 12.98
C ALA A 551 11.87 16.80 12.65
N LEU A 552 13.18 16.74 12.46
CA LEU A 552 13.98 17.86 11.98
C LEU A 552 13.77 18.00 10.47
N THR A 553 13.15 19.09 10.06
CA THR A 553 12.90 19.45 8.65
C THR A 553 13.78 20.61 8.22
N MET A 554 13.80 20.92 6.92
CA MET A 554 14.52 22.09 6.41
C MET A 554 13.97 23.40 7.00
N SER A 555 12.66 23.51 7.12
CA SER A 555 11.98 24.60 7.82
C SER A 555 12.33 24.66 9.31
N GLY A 556 12.51 23.50 9.96
CA GLY A 556 12.98 23.39 11.34
C GLY A 556 14.40 23.93 11.53
N ILE A 557 15.31 23.64 10.59
CA ILE A 557 16.67 24.24 10.59
C ILE A 557 16.60 25.77 10.47
N ALA A 558 15.77 26.28 9.54
CA ALA A 558 15.55 27.72 9.41
C ALA A 558 14.97 28.35 10.69
N GLY A 559 14.02 27.66 11.35
CA GLY A 559 13.48 28.06 12.65
C GLY A 559 14.54 28.09 13.77
N MET A 560 15.46 27.13 13.78
CA MET A 560 16.59 27.15 14.72
C MET A 560 17.54 28.35 14.48
N VAL A 561 17.85 28.69 13.23
CA VAL A 561 18.64 29.89 12.90
C VAL A 561 17.95 31.15 13.40
N LEU A 562 16.63 31.27 13.20
CA LEU A 562 15.85 32.39 13.70
C LEU A 562 15.85 32.44 15.24
N SER A 563 15.69 31.31 15.91
CA SER A 563 15.72 31.25 17.38
C SER A 563 17.10 31.64 17.96
N LEU A 564 18.21 31.32 17.26
CA LEU A 564 19.53 31.76 17.63
C LEU A 564 19.64 33.30 17.55
N GLY A 565 19.06 33.91 16.51
CA GLY A 565 19.02 35.38 16.38
C GLY A 565 18.28 36.03 17.55
N MET A 566 17.12 35.48 17.94
CA MET A 566 16.33 35.96 19.09
C MET A 566 17.05 35.73 20.43
N ALA A 567 17.77 34.60 20.58
CA ALA A 567 18.55 34.35 21.80
C ALA A 567 19.72 35.31 21.98
N VAL A 568 20.32 35.77 20.90
CA VAL A 568 21.38 36.81 20.93
C VAL A 568 20.80 38.14 21.34
N ASP A 569 19.58 38.48 20.89
CA ASP A 569 18.93 39.78 21.19
C ASP A 569 18.80 40.03 22.70
N ALA A 570 18.39 39.02 23.47
CA ALA A 570 18.32 39.11 24.91
C ALA A 570 19.70 39.48 25.55
N ASN A 571 20.78 38.87 25.06
CA ASN A 571 22.14 39.17 25.52
C ASN A 571 22.60 40.58 25.10
N VAL A 572 22.22 41.00 23.88
CA VAL A 572 22.51 42.34 23.34
C VAL A 572 21.83 43.42 24.20
N LEU A 573 20.55 43.25 24.51
CA LEU A 573 19.82 44.20 25.38
C LEU A 573 20.48 44.35 26.74
N ILE A 574 20.88 43.23 27.36
CA ILE A 574 21.60 43.25 28.65
C ILE A 574 22.91 44.00 28.54
N TYR A 575 23.72 43.75 27.51
CA TYR A 575 25.02 44.38 27.35
C TYR A 575 24.93 45.85 26.97
N GLU A 576 24.01 46.24 26.11
CA GLU A 576 23.81 47.66 25.75
C GLU A 576 23.33 48.47 26.99
N ARG A 577 22.40 47.93 27.76
CA ARG A 577 21.96 48.57 28.98
C ARG A 577 23.09 48.71 30.00
N THR A 578 23.95 47.66 30.13
CA THR A 578 25.12 47.70 30.98
C THR A 578 26.10 48.78 30.51
N LYS A 579 26.34 48.94 29.21
CA LYS A 579 27.19 50.00 28.64
C LYS A 579 26.62 51.40 28.91
N GLU A 580 25.30 51.58 28.81
CA GLU A 580 24.67 52.86 29.15
C GLU A 580 24.90 53.24 30.61
N GLU A 581 24.70 52.33 31.55
CA GLU A 581 24.90 52.56 32.97
C GLU A 581 26.38 52.78 33.33
N LEU A 582 27.34 52.12 32.64
CA LEU A 582 28.76 52.37 32.77
C LEU A 582 29.14 53.74 32.23
N ARG A 583 28.56 54.19 31.09
CA ARG A 583 28.76 55.53 30.54
C ARG A 583 28.22 56.63 31.47
N ALA A 584 27.17 56.30 32.24
CA ALA A 584 26.61 57.17 33.28
C ALA A 584 27.49 57.25 34.56
N GLY A 585 28.67 56.57 34.56
CA GLY A 585 29.64 56.63 35.65
C GLY A 585 29.40 55.64 36.79
N LYS A 586 28.52 54.66 36.64
CA LYS A 586 28.30 53.63 37.66
C LYS A 586 29.36 52.54 37.55
N GLY A 587 29.81 52.04 38.70
CA GLY A 587 30.72 50.86 38.71
C GLY A 587 30.05 49.59 38.23
N VAL A 588 30.82 48.65 37.65
CA VAL A 588 30.33 47.39 37.00
C VAL A 588 29.31 46.61 37.85
N LYS A 589 29.59 46.44 39.17
CA LYS A 589 28.65 45.74 40.09
C LYS A 589 27.32 46.46 40.24
N LYS A 590 27.31 47.81 40.31
CA LYS A 590 26.08 48.59 40.42
C LYS A 590 25.33 48.67 39.10
N ALA A 591 26.03 48.71 37.96
CA ALA A 591 25.43 48.65 36.63
C ALA A 591 24.69 47.33 36.41
N LEU A 592 25.31 46.19 36.75
CA LEU A 592 24.67 44.85 36.70
C LEU A 592 23.51 44.70 37.67
N ALA A 593 23.60 45.22 38.92
CA ALA A 593 22.51 45.18 39.89
C ALA A 593 21.32 46.05 39.43
N CYS A 594 21.56 47.23 38.85
CA CYS A 594 20.53 48.08 38.29
C CYS A 594 19.74 47.37 37.17
N LEU A 595 20.40 46.59 36.34
CA LEU A 595 19.80 45.77 35.28
C LEU A 595 18.77 44.78 35.81
N LEU A 596 19.10 44.07 36.89
CA LEU A 596 18.20 43.09 37.53
C LEU A 596 16.92 43.71 38.09
N TYR A 597 16.92 45.00 38.43
CA TYR A 597 15.77 45.72 38.96
C TYR A 597 15.02 46.56 37.92
N THR A 598 15.63 46.92 36.81
CA THR A 598 15.04 47.81 35.79
C THR A 598 14.72 47.14 34.47
N SER A 599 15.18 45.90 34.25
CA SER A 599 14.76 45.11 33.09
C SER A 599 13.29 44.65 33.27
N PRO A 600 12.41 44.89 32.29
CA PRO A 600 11.06 44.38 32.38
C PRO A 600 11.12 42.84 32.51
N SER A 601 10.48 42.33 33.57
CA SER A 601 10.35 40.90 33.75
C SER A 601 9.47 40.32 32.61
N PRO A 602 9.73 39.11 32.15
CA PRO A 602 8.81 38.43 31.23
C PRO A 602 7.40 38.28 31.76
N ARG A 603 7.13 38.68 33.02
CA ARG A 603 5.78 38.76 33.62
C ARG A 603 5.07 40.10 33.37
N ASP A 604 5.79 41.10 32.86
CA ASP A 604 5.24 42.45 32.62
C ASP A 604 4.94 42.72 31.14
N SER A 605 5.15 41.72 30.28
CA SER A 605 4.75 41.62 28.86
C SER A 605 3.69 40.48 28.69
#